data_8bac5d6917c7c628506b5d1a6a45a073
#
_entry.id   8bac5d6917c7c628506b5d1a6a45a073
#
_cell.length_a   1.000
_cell.length_b   1.000
_cell.length_c   1.000
_cell.angle_alpha   90.00
_cell.angle_beta   90.00
_cell.angle_gamma   90.00
#
_symmetry.space_group_name_H-M   'P 1'
#
loop_
_entity.id
_entity.type
_entity.pdbx_description
1 polymer ?
#
loop_
_entity_poly.entity_id
_entity_poly.type
_entity_poly.pdbx_seq_one_letter_code
_entity_poly.pdbx_strand_id
1 'polypeptide(L)'
;MDKNTLVGFVLIGAVLIGFSIYNRPSQEEMERAQRYQDSIQTIALQEAAKQAEAAAQSTQALTLDSTSLFFGANQGTEQFTTLENNLVKVTFSNKGGRVVSATLKDYNNQQGEPLTLFNEEESALNFAFEGKNENILTEDLFFQPMNVTDSTITMRLQTIGAGYIDFAYRLLPESYLVNFDIRAVGMQNFFPAAQKTVNIDWSQLARQQEKGFDFEQRYTSLTYKPADDGSDYLSEMKDDKESFEEPMQWIAFKNQFFSSVLIANQNFDDVTLESKLQKEGSGYMKDYNAEMTTFFDPTGKEATQLQMYLGPNHFKTLLATNDLVINQDEDPELEDLVYLGWPIVRQINRWFTINLFDWLSGWGLNMGIVLLLMTIIVKIIVYPATRKSY
;
A
#
# COMPACT_ATOMS: atom_id res chain seq x y z
N MET A 1 29.01 34.37 34.62
CA MET A 1 27.74 33.74 35.00
C MET A 1 27.28 34.31 36.32
N ASP A 2 26.07 34.81 36.37
CA ASP A 2 25.50 35.40 37.57
C ASP A 2 25.26 34.31 38.64
N LYS A 3 25.53 34.63 39.94
CA LYS A 3 25.32 33.66 41.03
C LYS A 3 23.92 33.04 41.01
N ASN A 4 22.91 33.79 40.61
CA ASN A 4 21.51 33.36 40.51
C ASN A 4 21.33 32.33 39.40
N THR A 5 22.03 32.44 38.28
CA THR A 5 21.99 31.50 37.17
C THR A 5 22.64 30.16 37.59
N LEU A 6 23.73 30.20 38.34
CA LEU A 6 24.38 28.99 38.85
C LEU A 6 23.50 28.24 39.86
N VAL A 7 22.84 28.97 40.78
CA VAL A 7 21.89 28.37 41.74
C VAL A 7 20.67 27.76 41.01
N GLY A 8 20.20 28.40 39.96
CA GLY A 8 19.12 27.85 39.13
C GLY A 8 19.48 26.53 38.45
N PHE A 9 20.71 26.44 37.89
CA PHE A 9 21.19 25.17 37.28
C PHE A 9 21.38 24.05 38.32
N VAL A 10 21.87 24.37 39.50
CA VAL A 10 22.05 23.40 40.59
C VAL A 10 20.68 22.88 41.07
N LEU A 11 19.70 23.77 41.22
CA LEU A 11 18.31 23.41 41.59
C LEU A 11 17.65 22.53 40.55
N ILE A 12 17.77 22.86 39.28
CA ILE A 12 17.23 22.04 38.17
C ILE A 12 17.90 20.68 38.15
N GLY A 13 19.24 20.62 38.28
CA GLY A 13 20.01 19.38 38.39
C GLY A 13 19.54 18.50 39.56
N ALA A 14 19.34 19.10 40.74
CA ALA A 14 18.84 18.38 41.92
C ALA A 14 17.42 17.82 41.73
N VAL A 15 16.53 18.59 41.09
CA VAL A 15 15.19 18.13 40.77
C VAL A 15 15.21 16.99 39.77
N LEU A 16 16.04 17.08 38.71
CA LEU A 16 16.16 16.00 37.71
C LEU A 16 16.75 14.71 38.30
N ILE A 17 17.74 14.85 39.18
CA ILE A 17 18.32 13.68 39.88
C ILE A 17 17.30 13.07 40.86
N GLY A 18 16.57 13.91 41.61
CA GLY A 18 15.52 13.47 42.51
C GLY A 18 14.38 12.74 41.77
N PHE A 19 13.96 13.28 40.64
CA PHE A 19 12.95 12.66 39.76
C PHE A 19 13.44 11.33 39.14
N SER A 20 14.70 11.28 38.73
CA SER A 20 15.32 10.04 38.21
C SER A 20 15.43 8.93 39.25
N ILE A 21 15.68 9.28 40.53
CA ILE A 21 15.75 8.31 41.62
C ILE A 21 14.32 7.86 42.01
N TYR A 22 13.38 8.78 42.05
CA TYR A 22 11.97 8.50 42.37
C TYR A 22 11.29 7.62 41.33
N ASN A 23 11.59 7.80 40.06
CA ASN A 23 11.05 7.04 38.92
C ASN A 23 11.87 5.78 38.55
N ARG A 24 12.80 5.34 39.36
CA ARG A 24 13.47 4.06 39.10
C ARG A 24 12.45 2.93 39.29
N PRO A 25 12.23 2.11 38.23
CA PRO A 25 11.33 0.96 38.35
C PRO A 25 11.82 0.03 39.47
N SER A 26 10.91 -0.46 40.28
CA SER A 26 11.22 -1.42 41.33
C SER A 26 11.70 -2.75 40.73
N GLN A 27 12.45 -3.55 41.49
CA GLN A 27 12.88 -4.88 41.03
C GLN A 27 11.67 -5.76 40.65
N GLU A 28 10.55 -5.63 41.37
CA GLU A 28 9.30 -6.34 41.06
C GLU A 28 8.70 -5.89 39.69
N GLU A 29 8.79 -4.60 39.34
CA GLU A 29 8.32 -4.10 38.05
C GLU A 29 9.20 -4.58 36.90
N MET A 30 10.51 -4.62 37.10
CA MET A 30 11.45 -5.18 36.11
C MET A 30 11.24 -6.68 35.90
N GLU A 31 11.02 -7.44 36.98
CA GLU A 31 10.71 -8.87 36.89
C GLU A 31 9.32 -9.14 36.25
N ARG A 32 8.33 -8.27 36.46
CA ARG A 32 7.04 -8.35 35.77
C ARG A 32 7.18 -8.04 34.30
N ALA A 33 7.95 -7.02 33.95
CA ALA A 33 8.23 -6.66 32.57
C ALA A 33 9.02 -7.78 31.83
N GLN A 34 9.99 -8.41 32.49
CA GLN A 34 10.69 -9.58 31.95
C GLN A 34 9.77 -10.78 31.75
N ARG A 35 8.97 -11.14 32.77
CA ARG A 35 7.98 -12.24 32.62
C ARG A 35 6.93 -11.96 31.55
N TYR A 36 6.55 -10.72 31.37
CA TYR A 36 5.63 -10.31 30.30
C TYR A 36 6.30 -10.43 28.92
N GLN A 37 7.55 -10.03 28.79
CA GLN A 37 8.33 -10.23 27.54
C GLN A 37 8.59 -11.71 27.24
N ASP A 38 8.93 -12.52 28.24
CA ASP A 38 9.15 -13.95 28.07
C ASP A 38 7.84 -14.67 27.65
N SER A 39 6.68 -14.26 28.20
CA SER A 39 5.39 -14.82 27.81
C SER A 39 4.99 -14.40 26.38
N ILE A 40 5.22 -13.13 26.00
CA ILE A 40 5.00 -12.66 24.60
C ILE A 40 5.92 -13.42 23.63
N GLN A 41 7.18 -13.61 23.98
CA GLN A 41 8.13 -14.34 23.15
C GLN A 41 7.75 -15.83 23.01
N THR A 42 7.21 -16.42 24.06
CA THR A 42 6.72 -17.81 24.06
C THR A 42 5.46 -17.95 23.21
N ILE A 43 4.53 -16.98 23.31
CA ILE A 43 3.31 -16.92 22.48
C ILE A 43 3.67 -16.69 21.02
N ALA A 44 4.58 -15.75 20.72
CA ALA A 44 5.06 -15.49 19.36
C ALA A 44 5.76 -16.70 18.72
N LEU A 45 6.53 -17.46 19.51
CA LEU A 45 7.14 -18.73 19.07
C LEU A 45 6.10 -19.84 18.82
N GLN A 46 5.05 -19.90 19.65
CA GLN A 46 3.95 -20.85 19.44
C GLN A 46 3.06 -20.47 18.25
N GLU A 47 2.83 -19.18 18.03
CA GLU A 47 2.11 -18.69 16.84
C GLU A 47 2.94 -18.87 15.58
N ALA A 48 4.25 -18.59 15.61
CA ALA A 48 5.16 -18.86 14.49
C ALA A 48 5.26 -20.35 14.19
N ALA A 49 5.26 -21.23 15.21
CA ALA A 49 5.22 -22.68 15.02
C ALA A 49 3.87 -23.16 14.44
N LYS A 50 2.73 -22.56 14.90
CA LYS A 50 1.41 -22.83 14.32
C LYS A 50 1.28 -22.31 12.88
N GLN A 51 1.84 -21.13 12.61
CA GLN A 51 1.89 -20.59 11.23
C GLN A 51 2.81 -21.41 10.35
N ALA A 52 3.94 -21.90 10.86
CA ALA A 52 4.83 -22.82 10.13
C ALA A 52 4.17 -24.20 9.90
N GLU A 53 3.37 -24.70 10.86
CA GLU A 53 2.58 -25.93 10.65
C GLU A 53 1.40 -25.70 9.68
N ALA A 54 0.71 -24.55 9.76
CA ALA A 54 -0.33 -24.17 8.81
C ALA A 54 0.26 -23.91 7.41
N ALA A 55 1.42 -23.24 7.32
CA ALA A 55 2.18 -23.08 6.07
C ALA A 55 2.70 -24.43 5.54
N ALA A 56 3.16 -25.34 6.39
CA ALA A 56 3.55 -26.68 5.99
C ALA A 56 2.36 -27.56 5.56
N GLN A 57 1.16 -27.30 6.09
CA GLN A 57 -0.08 -27.92 5.64
C GLN A 57 -0.65 -27.26 4.38
N SER A 58 -0.40 -25.96 4.15
CA SER A 58 -0.71 -25.26 2.88
C SER A 58 0.34 -25.50 1.80
N THR A 59 1.56 -25.89 2.16
CA THR A 59 2.64 -26.33 1.25
C THR A 59 2.53 -27.81 0.86
N GLN A 60 1.40 -28.47 1.05
CA GLN A 60 1.01 -29.44 0.05
C GLN A 60 0.68 -28.60 -1.19
N ALA A 61 1.71 -28.32 -2.01
CA ALA A 61 1.54 -27.93 -3.39
C ALA A 61 0.36 -28.74 -3.88
N LEU A 62 -0.74 -28.09 -4.24
CA LEU A 62 -1.81 -28.71 -4.99
C LEU A 62 -1.12 -29.19 -6.27
N THR A 63 -0.57 -30.40 -6.22
CA THR A 63 -0.10 -31.07 -7.42
C THR A 63 -1.37 -31.20 -8.24
N LEU A 64 -1.57 -30.24 -9.16
CA LEU A 64 -2.67 -30.29 -10.09
C LEU A 64 -2.64 -31.70 -10.68
N ASP A 65 -3.72 -32.42 -10.50
CA ASP A 65 -3.85 -33.76 -11.10
C ASP A 65 -3.62 -33.60 -12.62
N SER A 66 -3.03 -34.59 -13.24
CA SER A 66 -2.82 -34.64 -14.70
C SER A 66 -4.12 -34.43 -15.50
N THR A 67 -5.27 -34.49 -14.87
CA THR A 67 -6.61 -34.19 -15.41
C THR A 67 -6.98 -32.70 -15.32
N SER A 68 -6.23 -31.86 -14.56
CA SER A 68 -6.47 -30.46 -14.47
C SER A 68 -6.26 -29.76 -15.81
N LEU A 69 -7.14 -28.83 -16.14
CA LEU A 69 -7.03 -28.00 -17.35
C LEU A 69 -5.76 -27.14 -17.35
N PHE A 70 -5.22 -26.82 -16.19
CA PHE A 70 -4.02 -25.99 -16.00
C PHE A 70 -2.77 -26.80 -15.63
N PHE A 71 -2.79 -28.12 -15.79
CA PHE A 71 -1.65 -28.99 -15.47
C PHE A 71 -0.34 -28.53 -16.12
N GLY A 72 -0.39 -28.05 -17.38
CA GLY A 72 0.79 -27.51 -18.08
C GLY A 72 1.33 -26.22 -17.49
N ALA A 73 0.51 -25.46 -16.79
CA ALA A 73 0.91 -24.18 -16.16
C ALA A 73 1.51 -24.35 -14.75
N ASN A 74 1.44 -25.55 -14.17
CA ASN A 74 2.02 -25.85 -12.85
C ASN A 74 3.55 -26.06 -12.90
N GLN A 75 4.12 -26.14 -14.09
CA GLN A 75 5.56 -26.36 -14.29
C GLN A 75 6.14 -25.25 -15.12
N GLY A 76 7.15 -24.59 -14.60
CA GLY A 76 7.83 -23.49 -15.29
C GLY A 76 9.05 -22.99 -14.55
N THR A 77 9.73 -22.07 -15.15
CA THR A 77 10.81 -21.31 -14.52
C THR A 77 10.33 -19.88 -14.37
N GLU A 78 10.50 -19.31 -13.20
CA GLU A 78 10.18 -17.92 -12.94
C GLU A 78 11.02 -16.99 -13.81
N GLN A 79 10.37 -16.07 -14.48
CA GLN A 79 10.97 -15.08 -15.35
C GLN A 79 10.37 -13.70 -15.05
N PHE A 80 11.22 -12.69 -15.10
CA PHE A 80 10.84 -11.31 -14.84
C PHE A 80 10.82 -10.49 -16.13
N THR A 81 9.80 -9.66 -16.26
CA THR A 81 9.68 -8.67 -17.34
C THR A 81 9.45 -7.31 -16.72
N THR A 82 10.09 -6.28 -17.27
CA THR A 82 10.00 -4.91 -16.75
C THR A 82 9.33 -3.99 -17.75
N LEU A 83 8.38 -3.19 -17.28
CA LEU A 83 7.85 -2.02 -17.97
C LEU A 83 8.34 -0.78 -17.23
N GLU A 84 8.72 0.25 -17.96
CA GLU A 84 9.18 1.50 -17.36
C GLU A 84 8.81 2.73 -18.18
N ASN A 85 8.55 3.82 -17.49
CA ASN A 85 8.46 5.15 -18.06
C ASN A 85 9.47 6.09 -17.39
N ASN A 86 9.33 7.41 -17.53
CA ASN A 86 10.25 8.36 -16.90
C ASN A 86 10.16 8.38 -15.37
N LEU A 87 9.03 7.95 -14.78
CA LEU A 87 8.70 8.10 -13.36
C LEU A 87 8.90 6.81 -12.55
N VAL A 88 8.52 5.67 -13.11
CA VAL A 88 8.47 4.39 -12.40
C VAL A 88 8.95 3.24 -13.26
N LYS A 89 9.58 2.27 -12.60
CA LYS A 89 9.95 0.97 -13.14
C LYS A 89 9.14 -0.10 -12.42
N VAL A 90 8.35 -0.87 -13.17
CA VAL A 90 7.47 -1.94 -12.66
C VAL A 90 7.95 -3.27 -13.19
N THR A 91 8.23 -4.22 -12.30
CA THR A 91 8.67 -5.57 -12.66
C THR A 91 7.55 -6.57 -12.42
N PHE A 92 7.35 -7.45 -13.38
CA PHE A 92 6.33 -8.48 -13.40
C PHE A 92 7.00 -9.86 -13.32
N SER A 93 6.41 -10.79 -12.57
CA SER A 93 6.76 -12.21 -12.62
C SER A 93 5.74 -12.97 -13.46
N ASN A 94 6.21 -13.92 -14.25
CA ASN A 94 5.36 -14.89 -14.92
C ASN A 94 4.77 -15.93 -13.94
N LYS A 95 5.35 -16.10 -12.76
CA LYS A 95 4.73 -16.86 -11.68
C LYS A 95 3.65 -16.00 -11.02
N GLY A 96 2.41 -16.47 -11.07
CA GLY A 96 1.23 -15.69 -10.65
C GLY A 96 0.79 -14.64 -11.65
N GLY A 97 1.59 -14.32 -12.68
CA GLY A 97 1.29 -13.28 -13.68
C GLY A 97 1.18 -11.88 -13.10
N ARG A 98 1.88 -11.54 -12.02
CA ARG A 98 1.66 -10.39 -11.13
C ARG A 98 2.80 -9.37 -11.14
N VAL A 99 2.52 -8.17 -10.66
CA VAL A 99 3.54 -7.19 -10.30
C VAL A 99 4.29 -7.68 -9.06
N VAL A 100 5.63 -7.64 -9.12
CA VAL A 100 6.49 -8.09 -8.02
C VAL A 100 7.42 -7.01 -7.48
N SER A 101 7.59 -5.90 -8.20
CA SER A 101 8.39 -4.77 -7.72
C SER A 101 7.98 -3.47 -8.39
N ALA A 102 8.05 -2.38 -7.66
CA ALA A 102 7.88 -1.03 -8.18
C ALA A 102 8.95 -0.10 -7.61
N THR A 103 9.75 0.52 -8.49
CA THR A 103 10.83 1.44 -8.10
C THR A 103 10.56 2.82 -8.70
N LEU A 104 10.53 3.85 -7.85
CA LEU A 104 10.32 5.24 -8.24
C LEU A 104 11.65 5.88 -8.61
N LYS A 105 11.74 6.48 -9.80
CA LYS A 105 13.02 6.96 -10.35
C LYS A 105 13.50 8.28 -9.75
N ASP A 106 12.56 9.14 -9.36
CA ASP A 106 12.85 10.49 -8.84
C ASP A 106 13.00 10.55 -7.31
N TYR A 107 12.88 9.40 -6.64
CA TYR A 107 12.89 9.31 -5.18
C TYR A 107 13.97 8.37 -4.69
N ASN A 108 14.56 8.70 -3.54
CA ASN A 108 15.53 7.85 -2.87
C ASN A 108 15.02 7.48 -1.47
N ASN A 109 15.40 6.28 -1.03
CA ASN A 109 15.20 5.82 0.35
C ASN A 109 16.16 6.52 1.31
N GLN A 110 16.06 6.20 2.61
CA GLN A 110 16.93 6.77 3.65
C GLN A 110 18.43 6.46 3.47
N GLN A 111 18.80 5.46 2.67
CA GLN A 111 20.17 5.08 2.33
C GLN A 111 20.70 5.85 1.11
N GLY A 112 19.84 6.56 0.38
CA GLY A 112 20.18 7.28 -0.85
C GLY A 112 20.10 6.41 -2.11
N GLU A 113 19.49 5.22 -2.03
CA GLU A 113 19.24 4.32 -3.15
C GLU A 113 17.88 4.62 -3.79
N PRO A 114 17.63 4.23 -5.06
CA PRO A 114 16.32 4.39 -5.68
C PRO A 114 15.22 3.76 -4.82
N LEU A 115 14.14 4.51 -4.60
CA LEU A 115 13.06 4.12 -3.71
C LEU A 115 12.24 2.99 -4.33
N THR A 116 12.24 1.83 -3.69
CA THR A 116 11.43 0.67 -4.06
C THR A 116 10.30 0.50 -3.07
N LEU A 117 9.06 0.47 -3.56
CA LEU A 117 7.86 0.32 -2.73
C LEU A 117 7.81 -1.07 -2.09
N PHE A 118 8.07 -2.09 -2.88
CA PHE A 118 8.13 -3.50 -2.48
C PHE A 118 8.92 -4.33 -3.49
N ASN A 119 9.36 -5.52 -3.09
CA ASN A 119 9.93 -6.55 -3.94
C ASN A 119 9.05 -7.82 -3.94
N GLU A 120 9.50 -8.88 -4.62
CA GLU A 120 8.75 -10.13 -4.82
C GLU A 120 8.41 -10.87 -3.52
N GLU A 121 9.26 -10.76 -2.48
CA GLU A 121 9.08 -11.41 -1.18
C GLU A 121 8.16 -10.60 -0.25
N GLU A 122 7.91 -9.35 -0.58
CA GLU A 122 7.21 -8.40 0.28
C GLU A 122 5.78 -8.12 -0.16
N SER A 123 5.41 -8.51 -1.38
CA SER A 123 4.05 -8.29 -1.88
C SER A 123 3.55 -9.48 -2.68
N ALA A 124 2.30 -9.83 -2.46
CA ALA A 124 1.57 -10.82 -3.23
C ALA A 124 0.24 -10.23 -3.71
N LEU A 125 -0.12 -10.49 -4.95
CA LEU A 125 -1.43 -10.20 -5.52
C LEU A 125 -1.91 -11.46 -6.25
N ASN A 126 -2.83 -12.17 -5.63
CA ASN A 126 -3.29 -13.47 -6.06
C ASN A 126 -4.76 -13.42 -6.43
N PHE A 127 -5.14 -14.23 -7.40
CA PHE A 127 -6.52 -14.38 -7.87
C PHE A 127 -6.94 -15.84 -7.69
N ALA A 128 -8.15 -16.01 -7.12
CA ALA A 128 -8.76 -17.32 -7.02
C ALA A 128 -10.02 -17.35 -7.88
N PHE A 129 -10.02 -18.25 -8.88
CA PHE A 129 -11.15 -18.47 -9.78
C PHE A 129 -11.84 -19.79 -9.42
N GLU A 130 -13.15 -19.74 -9.23
CA GLU A 130 -13.95 -20.92 -8.92
C GLU A 130 -14.42 -21.59 -10.20
N GLY A 131 -13.86 -22.72 -10.54
CA GLY A 131 -14.30 -23.56 -11.65
C GLY A 131 -15.36 -24.59 -11.22
N LYS A 132 -16.01 -25.24 -12.18
CA LYS A 132 -17.04 -26.27 -11.89
C LYS A 132 -16.50 -27.50 -11.17
N ASN A 133 -15.27 -27.87 -11.45
CA ASN A 133 -14.66 -29.09 -10.96
C ASN A 133 -13.34 -28.86 -10.19
N GLU A 134 -12.73 -27.73 -10.38
CA GLU A 134 -11.47 -27.34 -9.73
C GLU A 134 -11.41 -25.83 -9.56
N ASN A 135 -10.74 -25.36 -8.51
CA ASN A 135 -10.45 -23.96 -8.29
C ASN A 135 -9.02 -23.65 -8.75
N ILE A 136 -8.80 -22.43 -9.25
CA ILE A 136 -7.51 -21.96 -9.70
C ILE A 136 -7.00 -20.91 -8.73
N LEU A 137 -5.80 -21.14 -8.18
CA LEU A 137 -5.03 -20.14 -7.46
C LEU A 137 -3.87 -19.71 -8.35
N THR A 138 -3.76 -18.43 -8.65
CA THR A 138 -2.76 -17.97 -9.62
C THR A 138 -1.33 -17.98 -9.10
N GLU A 139 -1.12 -17.94 -7.79
CA GLU A 139 0.20 -17.84 -7.14
C GLU A 139 1.18 -18.97 -7.53
N ASP A 140 0.66 -20.15 -7.79
CA ASP A 140 1.46 -21.35 -8.12
C ASP A 140 1.56 -21.62 -9.62
N LEU A 141 0.93 -20.80 -10.45
CA LEU A 141 0.84 -21.03 -11.89
C LEU A 141 1.77 -20.13 -12.69
N PHE A 142 2.35 -20.70 -13.74
CA PHE A 142 3.23 -19.99 -14.65
C PHE A 142 2.48 -19.49 -15.88
N PHE A 143 2.46 -18.19 -16.04
CA PHE A 143 1.89 -17.49 -17.16
C PHE A 143 2.94 -17.37 -18.28
N GLN A 144 2.48 -17.21 -19.51
CA GLN A 144 3.32 -16.95 -20.67
C GLN A 144 3.29 -15.46 -21.02
N PRO A 145 4.43 -14.75 -20.95
CA PRO A 145 4.51 -13.36 -21.39
C PRO A 145 4.27 -13.26 -22.91
N MET A 146 3.34 -12.39 -23.30
CA MET A 146 2.96 -12.13 -24.67
C MET A 146 2.81 -10.62 -24.90
N ASN A 147 2.92 -10.20 -26.16
CA ASN A 147 2.72 -8.80 -26.57
C ASN A 147 3.54 -7.81 -25.74
N VAL A 148 4.77 -8.17 -25.43
CA VAL A 148 5.69 -7.35 -24.63
C VAL A 148 6.15 -6.16 -25.48
N THR A 149 5.92 -4.95 -24.97
CA THR A 149 6.44 -3.68 -25.50
C THR A 149 7.07 -2.87 -24.36
N ASP A 150 7.50 -1.66 -24.61
CA ASP A 150 8.07 -0.78 -23.57
C ASP A 150 7.03 -0.42 -22.47
N SER A 151 5.72 -0.45 -22.79
CA SER A 151 4.64 -0.03 -21.90
C SER A 151 3.55 -1.06 -21.69
N THR A 152 3.57 -2.21 -22.36
CA THR A 152 2.52 -3.24 -22.25
C THR A 152 3.10 -4.64 -22.11
N ILE A 153 2.40 -5.49 -21.38
CA ILE A 153 2.63 -6.92 -21.29
C ILE A 153 1.31 -7.65 -21.08
N THR A 154 1.12 -8.77 -21.75
CA THR A 154 0.04 -9.71 -21.47
C THR A 154 0.61 -10.99 -20.88
N MET A 155 0.21 -11.33 -19.68
CA MET A 155 0.52 -12.60 -19.03
C MET A 155 -0.64 -13.57 -19.31
N ARG A 156 -0.39 -14.60 -20.10
CA ARG A 156 -1.40 -15.61 -20.49
C ARG A 156 -1.30 -16.87 -19.67
N LEU A 157 -2.36 -17.22 -18.98
CA LEU A 157 -2.54 -18.51 -18.34
C LEU A 157 -3.22 -19.47 -19.34
N GLN A 158 -2.44 -20.34 -19.97
CA GLN A 158 -2.90 -21.25 -21.00
C GLN A 158 -3.46 -22.54 -20.38
N THR A 159 -4.63 -23.00 -20.86
CA THR A 159 -5.14 -24.35 -20.57
C THR A 159 -4.53 -25.40 -21.49
N ILE A 160 -4.72 -26.68 -21.19
CA ILE A 160 -4.37 -27.80 -22.09
C ILE A 160 -5.18 -27.71 -23.41
N GLY A 161 -6.36 -27.05 -23.37
CA GLY A 161 -7.21 -26.83 -24.55
C GLY A 161 -6.97 -25.47 -25.21
N ALA A 162 -8.00 -24.98 -25.90
CA ALA A 162 -7.95 -23.69 -26.60
C ALA A 162 -8.29 -22.48 -25.70
N GLY A 163 -8.78 -22.73 -24.46
CA GLY A 163 -9.12 -21.68 -23.51
C GLY A 163 -7.91 -21.09 -22.79
N TYR A 164 -8.01 -19.85 -22.34
CA TYR A 164 -6.96 -19.18 -21.56
C TYR A 164 -7.54 -18.01 -20.75
N ILE A 165 -6.74 -17.53 -19.79
CA ILE A 165 -7.00 -16.31 -19.05
C ILE A 165 -5.82 -15.36 -19.31
N ASP A 166 -6.12 -14.14 -19.75
CA ASP A 166 -5.14 -13.09 -19.97
C ASP A 166 -5.19 -12.06 -18.84
N PHE A 167 -4.01 -11.73 -18.33
CA PHE A 167 -3.72 -10.59 -17.46
C PHE A 167 -2.97 -9.56 -18.29
N ALA A 168 -3.66 -8.54 -18.78
CA ALA A 168 -3.09 -7.52 -19.66
C ALA A 168 -2.75 -6.26 -18.86
N TYR A 169 -1.48 -5.90 -18.84
CA TYR A 169 -0.96 -4.73 -18.14
C TYR A 169 -0.53 -3.65 -19.13
N ARG A 170 -0.80 -2.39 -18.75
CA ARG A 170 -0.33 -1.22 -19.48
C ARG A 170 0.11 -0.14 -18.50
N LEU A 171 1.41 0.17 -18.49
CA LEU A 171 1.96 1.33 -17.80
C LEU A 171 1.65 2.59 -18.60
N LEU A 172 0.93 3.55 -18.00
CA LEU A 172 0.59 4.80 -18.67
C LEU A 172 1.83 5.72 -18.79
N PRO A 173 1.97 6.45 -19.92
CA PRO A 173 3.06 7.41 -20.07
C PRO A 173 2.95 8.55 -19.06
N GLU A 174 4.09 9.04 -18.57
CA GLU A 174 4.16 10.16 -17.62
C GLU A 174 3.23 10.01 -16.40
N SER A 175 3.01 8.77 -15.95
CA SER A 175 2.08 8.43 -14.85
C SER A 175 2.63 7.30 -14.00
N TYR A 176 2.19 7.23 -12.75
CA TYR A 176 2.43 6.11 -11.82
C TYR A 176 1.33 5.04 -11.90
N LEU A 177 0.42 5.15 -12.88
CA LEU A 177 -0.75 4.29 -13.02
C LEU A 177 -0.50 3.17 -14.02
N VAL A 178 -0.81 1.94 -13.61
CA VAL A 178 -0.80 0.73 -14.44
C VAL A 178 -2.23 0.25 -14.61
N ASN A 179 -2.73 0.21 -15.84
CA ASN A 179 -3.99 -0.45 -16.15
C ASN A 179 -3.78 -1.96 -16.13
N PHE A 180 -4.75 -2.68 -15.61
CA PHE A 180 -4.71 -4.13 -15.46
C PHE A 180 -6.06 -4.74 -15.81
N ASP A 181 -6.17 -5.44 -16.93
CA ASP A 181 -7.38 -6.08 -17.42
C ASP A 181 -7.25 -7.61 -17.30
N ILE A 182 -8.28 -8.28 -16.74
CA ILE A 182 -8.38 -9.73 -16.72
C ILE A 182 -9.49 -10.16 -17.68
N ARG A 183 -9.19 -11.12 -18.57
CA ARG A 183 -10.14 -11.64 -19.53
C ARG A 183 -10.00 -13.14 -19.70
N ALA A 184 -11.11 -13.87 -19.51
CA ALA A 184 -11.19 -15.31 -19.86
C ALA A 184 -11.63 -15.47 -21.32
N VAL A 185 -10.98 -16.33 -22.06
CA VAL A 185 -11.32 -16.62 -23.48
C VAL A 185 -11.46 -18.13 -23.68
N GLY A 186 -12.60 -18.56 -24.24
CA GLY A 186 -12.86 -19.96 -24.48
C GLY A 186 -13.07 -20.80 -23.21
N MET A 187 -13.41 -20.15 -22.07
CA MET A 187 -13.50 -20.76 -20.75
C MET A 187 -14.93 -21.01 -20.25
N GLN A 188 -15.94 -20.84 -21.09
CA GLN A 188 -17.37 -20.93 -20.70
C GLN A 188 -17.77 -22.31 -20.14
N ASN A 189 -17.07 -23.36 -20.54
CA ASN A 189 -17.32 -24.72 -20.02
C ASN A 189 -16.64 -24.97 -18.67
N PHE A 190 -15.59 -24.20 -18.35
CA PHE A 190 -14.84 -24.30 -17.11
C PHE A 190 -15.58 -23.61 -15.95
N PHE A 191 -16.06 -22.40 -16.16
CA PHE A 191 -16.71 -21.63 -15.13
C PHE A 191 -18.20 -21.99 -14.98
N PRO A 192 -18.75 -21.98 -13.74
CA PRO A 192 -20.19 -22.00 -13.52
C PRO A 192 -20.85 -20.80 -14.22
N ALA A 193 -22.05 -21.01 -14.78
CA ALA A 193 -22.78 -19.91 -15.43
C ALA A 193 -23.19 -18.76 -14.46
N ALA A 194 -23.23 -19.08 -13.17
CA ALA A 194 -23.52 -18.11 -12.10
C ALA A 194 -22.28 -17.31 -11.62
N GLN A 195 -21.07 -17.69 -12.05
CA GLN A 195 -19.85 -16.99 -11.68
C GLN A 195 -19.91 -15.56 -12.17
N LYS A 196 -19.78 -14.60 -11.26
CA LYS A 196 -19.83 -13.16 -11.53
C LYS A 196 -18.68 -12.40 -10.87
N THR A 197 -17.92 -13.07 -10.02
CA THR A 197 -16.84 -12.47 -9.25
C THR A 197 -15.59 -13.33 -9.28
N VAL A 198 -14.45 -12.71 -9.05
CA VAL A 198 -13.16 -13.34 -8.78
C VAL A 198 -12.69 -12.89 -7.41
N ASN A 199 -12.14 -13.83 -6.63
CA ASN A 199 -11.54 -13.51 -5.33
C ASN A 199 -10.13 -12.99 -5.53
N ILE A 200 -9.76 -11.97 -4.75
CA ILE A 200 -8.46 -11.32 -4.74
C ILE A 200 -7.91 -11.38 -3.33
N ASP A 201 -6.65 -11.83 -3.21
CA ASP A 201 -5.85 -11.73 -2.00
C ASP A 201 -4.63 -10.86 -2.30
N TRP A 202 -4.54 -9.70 -1.66
CA TRP A 202 -3.47 -8.74 -1.84
C TRP A 202 -2.80 -8.44 -0.52
N SER A 203 -1.48 -8.63 -0.46
CA SER A 203 -0.68 -8.37 0.73
C SER A 203 0.59 -7.60 0.41
N GLN A 204 1.08 -6.82 1.38
CA GLN A 204 2.32 -6.09 1.26
C GLN A 204 2.93 -5.76 2.62
N LEU A 205 4.23 -6.04 2.76
CA LEU A 205 5.06 -5.47 3.82
C LEU A 205 5.45 -4.03 3.45
N ALA A 206 4.96 -3.06 4.19
CA ALA A 206 5.27 -1.65 3.98
C ALA A 206 6.68 -1.35 4.48
N ARG A 207 7.63 -1.08 3.56
CA ARG A 207 9.03 -0.78 3.88
C ARG A 207 9.17 0.51 4.67
N GLN A 208 10.14 0.54 5.60
CA GLN A 208 10.61 1.78 6.17
C GLN A 208 11.38 2.58 5.13
N GLN A 209 10.90 3.77 4.77
CA GLN A 209 11.52 4.66 3.80
C GLN A 209 12.26 5.83 4.46
N GLU A 210 11.85 6.22 5.67
CA GLU A 210 12.36 7.36 6.40
C GLU A 210 13.19 6.94 7.64
N LYS A 211 14.06 7.85 8.13
CA LYS A 211 14.92 7.56 9.29
C LYS A 211 14.18 7.48 10.64
N GLY A 212 13.05 8.18 10.75
CA GLY A 212 12.27 8.29 11.97
C GLY A 212 11.17 7.25 12.04
N PHE A 213 11.43 6.04 12.55
CA PHE A 213 10.48 4.94 12.63
C PHE A 213 9.12 5.35 13.23
N ASP A 214 9.11 5.88 14.47
CA ASP A 214 7.87 6.25 15.17
C ASP A 214 7.07 7.33 14.43
N PHE A 215 7.77 8.22 13.72
CA PHE A 215 7.11 9.29 12.98
C PHE A 215 6.49 8.75 11.68
N GLU A 216 7.24 7.95 10.93
CA GLU A 216 6.73 7.33 9.71
C GLU A 216 5.56 6.39 10.00
N GLN A 217 5.65 5.59 11.08
CA GLN A 217 4.61 4.64 11.46
C GLN A 217 3.26 5.31 11.74
N ARG A 218 3.25 6.52 12.32
CA ARG A 218 2.02 7.29 12.58
C ARG A 218 1.27 7.74 11.32
N TYR A 219 1.94 7.76 10.16
CA TYR A 219 1.36 8.15 8.89
C TYR A 219 1.28 6.99 7.89
N THR A 220 1.55 5.77 8.37
CA THR A 220 1.49 4.54 7.60
C THR A 220 0.21 3.80 7.94
N SER A 221 -0.72 3.69 6.98
CA SER A 221 -2.06 3.15 7.19
C SER A 221 -2.57 2.35 5.99
N LEU A 222 -3.40 1.35 6.26
CA LEU A 222 -4.26 0.78 5.24
C LEU A 222 -5.46 1.70 5.08
N THR A 223 -5.56 2.35 3.94
CA THR A 223 -6.58 3.34 3.61
C THR A 223 -7.51 2.78 2.55
N TYR A 224 -8.77 3.12 2.59
CA TYR A 224 -9.78 2.61 1.66
C TYR A 224 -10.82 3.69 1.34
N LYS A 225 -11.50 3.55 0.21
CA LYS A 225 -12.54 4.46 -0.25
C LYS A 225 -13.80 3.67 -0.52
N PRO A 226 -14.83 3.78 0.34
CA PRO A 226 -16.17 3.30 0.03
C PRO A 226 -16.73 3.99 -1.22
N ALA A 227 -17.60 3.31 -1.95
CA ALA A 227 -18.21 3.85 -3.17
C ALA A 227 -19.01 5.14 -2.88
N ASP A 228 -19.82 5.13 -1.83
CA ASP A 228 -20.77 6.20 -1.52
C ASP A 228 -20.30 7.16 -0.40
N ASP A 229 -19.07 7.03 0.11
CA ASP A 229 -18.57 7.86 1.23
C ASP A 229 -17.12 8.32 1.00
N GLY A 230 -16.62 9.20 1.86
CA GLY A 230 -15.22 9.64 1.86
C GLY A 230 -14.24 8.52 2.22
N SER A 231 -12.96 8.73 1.93
CA SER A 231 -11.91 7.78 2.31
C SER A 231 -11.75 7.68 3.83
N ASP A 232 -11.43 6.47 4.31
CA ASP A 232 -11.15 6.18 5.71
C ASP A 232 -9.94 5.22 5.81
N TYR A 233 -9.50 4.88 7.02
CA TYR A 233 -8.32 4.05 7.24
C TYR A 233 -8.41 3.22 8.51
N LEU A 234 -7.78 2.04 8.50
CA LEU A 234 -7.59 1.23 9.71
C LEU A 234 -6.62 1.93 10.68
N SER A 235 -6.71 1.56 11.96
CA SER A 235 -5.89 2.16 13.01
C SER A 235 -4.39 2.20 12.66
N GLU A 236 -3.81 3.39 12.79
CA GLU A 236 -2.37 3.59 12.61
C GLU A 236 -1.55 3.12 13.81
N MET A 237 -2.17 3.01 15.00
CA MET A 237 -1.49 2.85 16.28
C MET A 237 -1.59 1.43 16.89
N LYS A 238 -2.37 0.54 16.31
CA LYS A 238 -2.58 -0.84 16.78
C LYS A 238 -2.83 -1.77 15.60
N ASP A 239 -2.69 -3.06 15.83
CA ASP A 239 -3.19 -4.05 14.90
C ASP A 239 -4.70 -3.88 14.76
N ASP A 240 -5.19 -3.93 13.53
CA ASP A 240 -6.59 -3.70 13.22
C ASP A 240 -7.06 -4.61 12.09
N LYS A 241 -8.30 -5.07 12.19
CA LYS A 241 -8.94 -5.90 11.18
C LYS A 241 -10.41 -5.57 11.11
N GLU A 242 -10.89 -5.26 9.91
CA GLU A 242 -12.28 -4.92 9.66
C GLU A 242 -12.79 -5.61 8.40
N SER A 243 -14.10 -5.95 8.39
CA SER A 243 -14.82 -6.49 7.24
C SER A 243 -15.97 -5.57 6.90
N PHE A 244 -16.18 -5.33 5.61
CA PHE A 244 -17.11 -4.35 5.10
C PHE A 244 -18.14 -5.02 4.18
N GLU A 245 -19.40 -4.65 4.33
CA GLU A 245 -20.49 -5.06 3.43
C GLU A 245 -20.70 -4.06 2.28
N GLU A 246 -20.18 -2.83 2.44
CA GLU A 246 -20.27 -1.77 1.42
C GLU A 246 -19.19 -1.92 0.36
N PRO A 247 -19.49 -1.60 -0.92
CA PRO A 247 -18.53 -1.66 -2.01
C PRO A 247 -17.41 -0.63 -1.83
N MET A 248 -16.18 -0.99 -2.22
CA MET A 248 -15.00 -0.12 -2.17
C MET A 248 -14.49 0.20 -3.57
N GLN A 249 -14.23 1.48 -3.84
CA GLN A 249 -13.63 1.91 -5.11
C GLN A 249 -12.16 1.53 -5.20
N TRP A 250 -11.42 1.77 -4.11
CA TRP A 250 -10.01 1.45 -4.02
C TRP A 250 -9.56 1.14 -2.60
N ILE A 251 -8.44 0.40 -2.53
CA ILE A 251 -7.73 0.06 -1.30
C ILE A 251 -6.27 0.49 -1.49
N ALA A 252 -5.68 1.11 -0.48
CA ALA A 252 -4.32 1.64 -0.51
C ALA A 252 -3.48 1.13 0.65
N PHE A 253 -2.35 0.53 0.34
CA PHE A 253 -1.27 0.25 1.26
C PHE A 253 -0.33 1.46 1.28
N LYS A 254 -0.55 2.31 2.26
CA LYS A 254 0.04 3.64 2.33
C LYS A 254 1.18 3.69 3.34
N ASN A 255 2.33 4.21 2.91
CA ASN A 255 3.37 4.76 3.77
C ASN A 255 3.18 6.27 3.93
N GLN A 256 4.05 6.93 4.71
CA GLN A 256 3.96 8.36 4.92
C GLN A 256 3.91 9.15 3.59
N PHE A 257 4.79 8.84 2.63
CA PHE A 257 4.96 9.61 1.40
C PHE A 257 4.66 8.83 0.11
N PHE A 258 4.37 7.54 0.21
CA PHE A 258 4.18 6.67 -0.96
C PHE A 258 3.04 5.69 -0.72
N SER A 259 2.38 5.30 -1.80
CA SER A 259 1.30 4.31 -1.74
C SER A 259 1.35 3.33 -2.89
N SER A 260 0.93 2.10 -2.59
CA SER A 260 0.43 1.14 -3.56
C SER A 260 -1.09 1.13 -3.45
N VAL A 261 -1.80 1.48 -4.53
CA VAL A 261 -3.27 1.53 -4.53
C VAL A 261 -3.80 0.58 -5.58
N LEU A 262 -4.76 -0.25 -5.20
CA LEU A 262 -5.52 -1.08 -6.12
C LEU A 262 -6.91 -0.49 -6.28
N ILE A 263 -7.32 -0.25 -7.53
CA ILE A 263 -8.56 0.44 -7.91
C ILE A 263 -9.38 -0.51 -8.79
N ALA A 264 -10.67 -0.63 -8.54
CA ALA A 264 -11.57 -1.42 -9.36
C ALA A 264 -12.57 -0.53 -10.13
N ASN A 265 -12.72 -0.79 -11.42
CA ASN A 265 -13.75 -0.09 -12.23
C ASN A 265 -15.19 -0.38 -11.74
N GLN A 266 -15.45 -1.62 -11.31
CA GLN A 266 -16.77 -2.04 -10.82
C GLN A 266 -16.77 -2.34 -9.31
N ASN A 267 -15.95 -1.63 -8.56
CA ASN A 267 -15.77 -1.74 -7.12
C ASN A 267 -15.25 -3.12 -6.64
N PHE A 268 -14.82 -3.15 -5.40
CA PHE A 268 -14.55 -4.36 -4.64
C PHE A 268 -15.71 -4.62 -3.70
N ASP A 269 -16.13 -5.88 -3.60
CA ASP A 269 -17.15 -6.36 -2.67
C ASP A 269 -16.54 -7.35 -1.67
N ASP A 270 -17.26 -7.68 -0.60
CA ASP A 270 -16.85 -8.65 0.43
C ASP A 270 -15.44 -8.36 0.98
N VAL A 271 -15.17 -7.08 1.28
CA VAL A 271 -13.83 -6.61 1.63
C VAL A 271 -13.50 -6.90 3.08
N THR A 272 -12.37 -7.57 3.31
CA THR A 272 -11.76 -7.72 4.64
C THR A 272 -10.34 -7.17 4.61
N LEU A 273 -10.06 -6.19 5.46
CA LEU A 273 -8.77 -5.49 5.55
C LEU A 273 -8.11 -5.80 6.88
N GLU A 274 -6.81 -6.06 6.85
CA GLU A 274 -6.00 -6.31 8.04
C GLU A 274 -4.69 -5.52 7.99
N SER A 275 -4.34 -4.86 9.08
CA SER A 275 -3.09 -4.09 9.25
C SER A 275 -2.42 -4.48 10.55
N LYS A 276 -1.19 -4.98 10.50
CA LYS A 276 -0.38 -5.38 11.66
C LYS A 276 0.85 -4.49 11.79
N LEU A 277 1.10 -4.02 13.01
CA LEU A 277 2.30 -3.24 13.33
C LEU A 277 3.57 -4.09 13.18
N GLN A 278 4.60 -3.50 12.60
CA GLN A 278 5.92 -4.08 12.59
C GLN A 278 6.81 -3.42 13.67
N LYS A 279 7.84 -4.15 14.11
CA LYS A 279 8.75 -3.67 15.17
C LYS A 279 9.85 -2.79 14.57
N GLU A 280 10.29 -1.80 15.33
CA GLU A 280 11.49 -1.02 15.00
C GLU A 280 12.69 -1.94 14.75
N GLY A 281 13.44 -1.66 13.68
CA GLY A 281 14.60 -2.46 13.26
C GLY A 281 14.24 -3.66 12.37
N SER A 282 12.96 -3.97 12.12
CA SER A 282 12.56 -4.99 11.14
C SER A 282 12.79 -4.56 9.69
N GLY A 283 12.89 -3.26 9.44
CA GLY A 283 12.90 -2.67 8.08
C GLY A 283 11.51 -2.39 7.52
N TYR A 284 10.46 -2.70 8.28
CA TYR A 284 9.06 -2.56 7.85
C TYR A 284 8.25 -1.78 8.88
N MET A 285 7.22 -1.06 8.39
CA MET A 285 6.26 -0.29 9.19
C MET A 285 5.03 -1.12 9.57
N LYS A 286 4.46 -1.77 8.57
CA LYS A 286 3.20 -2.52 8.64
C LYS A 286 3.27 -3.78 7.78
N ASP A 287 2.44 -4.76 8.14
CA ASP A 287 2.06 -5.88 7.32
C ASP A 287 0.58 -5.72 6.97
N TYR A 288 0.31 -5.55 5.67
CA TYR A 288 -1.03 -5.31 5.13
C TYR A 288 -1.57 -6.55 4.42
N ASN A 289 -2.83 -6.82 4.63
CA ASN A 289 -3.59 -7.82 3.89
C ASN A 289 -4.97 -7.27 3.54
N ALA A 290 -5.42 -7.55 2.32
CA ALA A 290 -6.74 -7.21 1.81
C ALA A 290 -7.30 -8.40 1.04
N GLU A 291 -8.38 -8.98 1.54
CA GLU A 291 -9.18 -10.01 0.88
C GLU A 291 -10.45 -9.36 0.33
N MET A 292 -10.78 -9.59 -0.94
CA MET A 292 -11.91 -8.95 -1.59
C MET A 292 -12.38 -9.74 -2.80
N THR A 293 -13.54 -9.41 -3.31
CA THR A 293 -14.05 -9.88 -4.60
C THR A 293 -14.24 -8.70 -5.56
N THR A 294 -14.23 -8.95 -6.86
CA THR A 294 -14.64 -7.97 -7.86
C THR A 294 -15.31 -8.67 -9.05
N PHE A 295 -15.94 -7.87 -9.90
CA PHE A 295 -16.60 -8.35 -11.11
C PHE A 295 -15.72 -9.25 -11.96
N PHE A 296 -16.29 -10.34 -12.47
CA PHE A 296 -15.66 -11.23 -13.42
C PHE A 296 -16.68 -11.79 -14.42
N ASP A 297 -16.41 -11.65 -15.72
CA ASP A 297 -17.21 -12.25 -16.77
C ASP A 297 -16.59 -13.54 -17.30
N PRO A 298 -17.13 -14.72 -16.95
CA PRO A 298 -16.61 -16.00 -17.40
C PRO A 298 -16.78 -16.23 -18.91
N THR A 299 -17.61 -15.42 -19.59
CA THR A 299 -17.80 -15.49 -21.05
C THR A 299 -16.72 -14.74 -21.83
N GLY A 300 -15.97 -13.89 -21.16
CA GLY A 300 -14.89 -13.08 -21.72
C GLY A 300 -15.35 -11.93 -22.63
N LYS A 301 -16.65 -11.59 -22.62
CA LYS A 301 -17.18 -10.42 -23.36
C LYS A 301 -16.71 -9.13 -22.74
N GLU A 302 -16.77 -9.06 -21.40
CA GLU A 302 -16.27 -7.93 -20.61
C GLU A 302 -14.99 -8.33 -19.90
N ALA A 303 -14.06 -7.38 -19.76
CA ALA A 303 -12.86 -7.56 -18.95
C ALA A 303 -13.17 -7.11 -17.52
N THR A 304 -12.58 -7.81 -16.54
CA THR A 304 -12.38 -7.25 -15.22
C THR A 304 -11.34 -6.16 -15.33
N GLN A 305 -11.69 -4.90 -15.06
CA GLN A 305 -10.80 -3.77 -15.20
C GLN A 305 -10.34 -3.27 -13.84
N LEU A 306 -9.05 -3.38 -13.60
CA LEU A 306 -8.37 -2.91 -12.42
C LEU A 306 -7.30 -1.88 -12.82
N GLN A 307 -6.87 -1.08 -11.85
CA GLN A 307 -5.71 -0.20 -12.01
C GLN A 307 -4.88 -0.25 -10.74
N MET A 308 -3.56 -0.08 -10.90
CA MET A 308 -2.63 0.03 -9.78
C MET A 308 -1.93 1.39 -9.84
N TYR A 309 -2.07 2.20 -8.81
CA TYR A 309 -1.23 3.37 -8.62
C TYR A 309 -0.05 2.99 -7.74
N LEU A 310 1.16 3.23 -8.22
CA LEU A 310 2.42 2.87 -7.55
C LEU A 310 3.31 4.12 -7.50
N GLY A 311 3.08 4.98 -6.52
CA GLY A 311 3.67 6.32 -6.58
C GLY A 311 3.65 7.13 -5.30
N PRO A 312 4.06 8.42 -5.39
CA PRO A 312 4.15 9.33 -4.25
C PRO A 312 2.78 9.83 -3.82
N ASN A 313 2.61 10.04 -2.51
CA ASN A 313 1.48 10.75 -1.92
C ASN A 313 1.65 12.28 -2.13
N HIS A 314 1.72 12.68 -3.39
CA HIS A 314 1.82 14.08 -3.77
C HIS A 314 0.47 14.58 -4.25
N PHE A 315 -0.09 15.58 -3.58
CA PHE A 315 -1.47 16.04 -3.77
C PHE A 315 -1.83 16.30 -5.25
N LYS A 316 -1.01 17.05 -5.97
CA LYS A 316 -1.29 17.38 -7.38
C LYS A 316 -1.13 16.19 -8.33
N THR A 317 -0.22 15.27 -8.03
CA THR A 317 -0.04 14.04 -8.80
C THR A 317 -1.26 13.13 -8.64
N LEU A 318 -1.73 12.96 -7.40
CA LEU A 318 -2.93 12.17 -7.11
C LEU A 318 -4.19 12.80 -7.70
N LEU A 319 -4.35 14.12 -7.57
CA LEU A 319 -5.46 14.84 -8.18
C LEU A 319 -5.48 14.69 -9.72
N ALA A 320 -4.33 14.77 -10.38
CA ALA A 320 -4.23 14.55 -11.82
C ALA A 320 -4.44 13.07 -12.21
N THR A 321 -4.18 12.14 -11.31
CA THR A 321 -4.40 10.71 -11.54
C THR A 321 -5.89 10.38 -11.56
N ASN A 322 -6.74 11.12 -10.84
CA ASN A 322 -8.19 10.92 -10.86
C ASN A 322 -8.77 10.96 -12.28
N ASP A 323 -8.27 11.87 -13.12
CA ASP A 323 -8.71 11.99 -14.53
C ASP A 323 -8.34 10.76 -15.39
N LEU A 324 -7.45 9.89 -14.92
CA LEU A 324 -6.97 8.69 -15.60
C LEU A 324 -7.61 7.40 -15.04
N VAL A 325 -8.35 7.50 -13.94
CA VAL A 325 -9.06 6.36 -13.35
C VAL A 325 -10.26 6.00 -14.22
N ILE A 326 -10.41 4.71 -14.49
CA ILE A 326 -11.42 4.19 -15.43
C ILE A 326 -12.84 4.29 -14.84
N ASN A 327 -13.00 4.18 -13.53
CA ASN A 327 -14.30 4.32 -12.88
C ASN A 327 -14.79 5.76 -13.04
N GLN A 328 -15.84 5.97 -13.84
CA GLN A 328 -16.34 7.31 -14.20
C GLN A 328 -17.61 7.72 -13.46
N ASP A 329 -18.20 6.83 -12.68
CA ASP A 329 -19.49 7.11 -12.04
C ASP A 329 -19.31 7.94 -10.76
N GLU A 330 -18.11 7.90 -10.14
CA GLU A 330 -17.79 8.60 -8.90
C GLU A 330 -16.35 9.10 -8.90
N ASP A 331 -16.10 10.25 -8.27
CA ASP A 331 -14.75 10.82 -8.11
C ASP A 331 -13.92 9.91 -7.21
N PRO A 332 -12.77 9.38 -7.67
CA PRO A 332 -11.94 8.50 -6.86
C PRO A 332 -11.25 9.20 -5.69
N GLU A 333 -11.11 10.53 -5.72
CA GLU A 333 -10.54 11.34 -4.62
C GLU A 333 -9.21 10.79 -4.09
N LEU A 334 -8.33 10.31 -4.97
CA LEU A 334 -7.01 9.75 -4.58
C LEU A 334 -6.16 10.76 -3.81
N GLU A 335 -6.37 12.07 -4.00
CA GLU A 335 -5.69 13.10 -3.25
C GLU A 335 -5.98 13.08 -1.74
N ASP A 336 -7.02 12.37 -1.30
CA ASP A 336 -7.33 12.16 0.12
C ASP A 336 -6.30 11.25 0.82
N LEU A 337 -5.46 10.52 0.08
CA LEU A 337 -4.27 9.87 0.63
C LEU A 337 -3.30 10.88 1.27
N VAL A 338 -3.38 12.18 0.90
CA VAL A 338 -2.63 13.26 1.54
C VAL A 338 -3.47 13.89 2.63
N TYR A 339 -3.12 13.62 3.89
CA TYR A 339 -3.81 14.24 5.02
C TYR A 339 -3.55 15.75 5.08
N LEU A 340 -4.52 16.55 4.72
CA LEU A 340 -4.45 18.01 4.73
C LEU A 340 -5.01 18.66 6.01
N GLY A 341 -5.34 17.88 7.02
CA GLY A 341 -5.91 18.37 8.29
C GLY A 341 -7.44 18.45 8.29
N TRP A 342 -8.00 19.06 9.33
CA TRP A 342 -9.45 19.21 9.53
C TRP A 342 -10.11 19.98 8.37
N PRO A 343 -11.42 19.85 8.16
CA PRO A 343 -12.11 20.38 6.97
C PRO A 343 -11.79 21.83 6.61
N ILE A 344 -11.74 22.73 7.61
CA ILE A 344 -11.39 24.16 7.38
C ILE A 344 -9.91 24.30 7.00
N VAL A 345 -9.03 23.59 7.69
CA VAL A 345 -7.58 23.60 7.43
C VAL A 345 -7.28 22.95 6.08
N ARG A 346 -7.99 21.84 5.72
CA ARG A 346 -7.92 21.19 4.41
C ARG A 346 -8.21 22.17 3.29
N GLN A 347 -9.27 22.99 3.39
CA GLN A 347 -9.61 23.98 2.37
C GLN A 347 -8.52 25.08 2.23
N ILE A 348 -8.00 25.56 3.35
CA ILE A 348 -6.89 26.54 3.33
C ILE A 348 -5.64 25.93 2.69
N ASN A 349 -5.29 24.69 3.06
CA ASN A 349 -4.14 23.99 2.50
C ASN A 349 -4.31 23.72 1.00
N ARG A 350 -5.47 23.22 0.57
CA ARG A 350 -5.77 22.94 -0.84
C ARG A 350 -5.70 24.18 -1.73
N TRP A 351 -6.31 25.30 -1.30
CA TRP A 351 -6.45 26.47 -2.14
C TRP A 351 -5.31 27.49 -1.99
N PHE A 352 -4.71 27.59 -0.82
CA PHE A 352 -3.72 28.62 -0.52
C PHE A 352 -2.31 28.03 -0.29
N THR A 353 -2.13 27.13 0.68
CA THR A 353 -0.80 26.73 1.15
C THR A 353 -0.03 25.96 0.06
N ILE A 354 -0.66 24.98 -0.59
CA ILE A 354 -0.04 24.19 -1.66
C ILE A 354 0.31 25.06 -2.85
N ASN A 355 -0.60 25.92 -3.29
CA ASN A 355 -0.34 26.79 -4.45
C ASN A 355 0.73 27.85 -4.16
N LEU A 356 0.77 28.41 -2.96
CA LEU A 356 1.82 29.34 -2.54
C LEU A 356 3.18 28.64 -2.47
N PHE A 357 3.22 27.43 -1.94
CA PHE A 357 4.45 26.64 -1.88
C PHE A 357 4.99 26.34 -3.28
N ASP A 358 4.16 25.87 -4.19
CA ASP A 358 4.56 25.53 -5.56
C ASP A 358 5.02 26.78 -6.33
N TRP A 359 4.31 27.89 -6.16
CA TRP A 359 4.70 29.15 -6.78
C TRP A 359 6.09 29.62 -6.33
N LEU A 360 6.38 29.59 -5.02
CA LEU A 360 7.70 29.96 -4.48
C LEU A 360 8.79 28.94 -4.86
N SER A 361 8.48 27.66 -4.84
CA SER A 361 9.41 26.58 -5.23
C SER A 361 9.79 26.65 -6.70
N GLY A 362 8.87 27.09 -7.56
CA GLY A 362 9.12 27.32 -9.00
C GLY A 362 10.18 28.40 -9.29
N TRP A 363 10.56 29.22 -8.30
CA TRP A 363 11.64 30.21 -8.44
C TRP A 363 13.05 29.61 -8.32
N GLY A 364 13.18 28.30 -8.08
CA GLY A 364 14.47 27.62 -7.91
C GLY A 364 15.22 28.01 -6.64
N LEU A 365 14.52 28.53 -5.64
CA LEU A 365 15.09 28.94 -4.36
C LEU A 365 15.38 27.71 -3.48
N ASN A 366 16.36 27.85 -2.58
CA ASN A 366 16.58 26.85 -1.53
C ASN A 366 15.32 26.67 -0.69
N MET A 367 14.97 25.42 -0.33
CA MET A 367 13.75 25.05 0.39
C MET A 367 13.59 25.83 1.71
N GLY A 368 14.70 26.07 2.43
CA GLY A 368 14.68 26.90 3.65
C GLY A 368 14.23 28.34 3.40
N ILE A 369 14.61 28.93 2.25
CA ILE A 369 14.18 30.28 1.85
C ILE A 369 12.69 30.26 1.47
N VAL A 370 12.23 29.22 0.76
CA VAL A 370 10.81 29.04 0.42
C VAL A 370 9.95 29.03 1.70
N LEU A 371 10.31 28.22 2.70
CA LEU A 371 9.60 28.13 3.97
C LEU A 371 9.63 29.45 4.76
N LEU A 372 10.77 30.15 4.73
CA LEU A 372 10.86 31.50 5.36
C LEU A 372 9.91 32.49 4.71
N LEU A 373 9.91 32.55 3.37
CA LEU A 373 9.02 33.43 2.62
C LEU A 373 7.54 33.11 2.85
N MET A 374 7.18 31.82 2.83
CA MET A 374 5.83 31.38 3.20
C MET A 374 5.42 31.87 4.57
N THR A 375 6.30 31.71 5.57
CA THR A 375 6.04 32.16 6.94
C THR A 375 5.80 33.66 7.00
N ILE A 376 6.57 34.47 6.28
CA ILE A 376 6.42 35.92 6.21
C ILE A 376 5.08 36.28 5.56
N ILE A 377 4.75 35.66 4.41
CA ILE A 377 3.50 35.92 3.69
C ILE A 377 2.28 35.61 4.56
N VAL A 378 2.27 34.41 5.18
CA VAL A 378 1.20 33.97 6.08
C VAL A 378 1.05 34.93 7.25
N LYS A 379 2.16 35.39 7.88
CA LYS A 379 2.12 36.37 8.97
C LYS A 379 1.55 37.72 8.52
N ILE A 380 1.90 38.20 7.32
CA ILE A 380 1.34 39.46 6.78
C ILE A 380 -0.17 39.32 6.60
N ILE A 381 -0.66 38.19 6.07
CA ILE A 381 -2.09 37.97 5.83
C ILE A 381 -2.87 37.86 7.15
N VAL A 382 -2.32 37.19 8.16
CA VAL A 382 -2.98 36.96 9.46
C VAL A 382 -2.87 38.19 10.38
N TYR A 383 -1.87 39.08 10.18
CA TYR A 383 -1.59 40.23 11.04
C TYR A 383 -2.79 41.15 11.28
N PRO A 384 -3.62 41.54 10.27
CA PRO A 384 -4.79 42.40 10.52
C PRO A 384 -5.82 41.77 11.47
N ALA A 385 -5.98 40.45 11.42
CA ALA A 385 -6.91 39.71 12.30
C ALA A 385 -6.37 39.62 13.74
N THR A 386 -5.07 39.35 13.90
CA THR A 386 -4.44 39.26 15.22
C THR A 386 -4.27 40.60 15.91
N ARG A 387 -4.05 41.72 15.16
CA ARG A 387 -3.92 43.06 15.72
C ARG A 387 -5.20 43.55 16.43
N LYS A 388 -6.38 43.06 16.03
CA LYS A 388 -7.66 43.43 16.68
C LYS A 388 -7.92 42.65 17.97
N SER A 389 -7.14 41.64 18.27
CA SER A 389 -7.28 40.78 19.46
C SER A 389 -6.41 41.26 20.64
N TYR A 390 -5.60 42.25 20.43
CA TYR A 390 -4.85 43.01 21.43
C TYR A 390 -5.44 44.44 21.47
#